data_bb06371b53722b29033ef549586896a8
#
_entry.id   bb06371b53722b29033ef549586896a8
#
_cell.length_a   1.000
_cell.length_b   1.000
_cell.length_c   1.000
_cell.angle_alpha   90.00
_cell.angle_beta   90.00
_cell.angle_gamma   90.00
#
_symmetry.space_group_name_H-M   'P 1'
#
loop_
_entity.id
_entity.type
_entity.pdbx_description
1 polymer ?
#
loop_
_entity_poly.entity_id
_entity_poly.type
_entity_poly.pdbx_seq_one_letter_code
_entity_poly.pdbx_strand_id
1 'polypeptide(L)'
;MGRFLKQAVCVLLIIMILPYIVTLFMNGNGVLKVTRADSPYVTVERDGAKKELSLDEYGISVLAKEIDGNVSTETLKAQAILIRTSIYKKIQEEGSTAILTKGYWTRQQMESNWGSDNYSEYYEKMKEAWEETEGSVLMYEGSLALTP
;
A
#
# COMPACT_ATOMS: atom_id res chain seq x y z
N MET A 1 -39.35 5.30 39.70
CA MET A 1 -38.11 4.51 39.63
C MET A 1 -37.63 4.15 38.20
N GLY A 2 -38.50 3.83 37.25
CA GLY A 2 -38.09 3.39 35.92
C GLY A 2 -37.40 4.41 35.02
N ARG A 3 -37.63 5.72 35.16
CA ARG A 3 -37.01 6.78 34.33
C ARG A 3 -35.57 7.05 34.73
N PHE A 4 -35.26 7.12 36.01
CA PHE A 4 -33.90 7.31 36.52
C PHE A 4 -32.99 6.12 36.18
N LEU A 5 -33.52 4.90 36.25
CA LEU A 5 -32.75 3.70 35.90
C LEU A 5 -32.43 3.68 34.41
N LYS A 6 -33.36 4.05 33.53
CA LYS A 6 -33.11 4.14 32.06
C LYS A 6 -32.09 5.23 31.73
N GLN A 7 -32.14 6.38 32.38
CA GLN A 7 -31.15 7.44 32.19
C GLN A 7 -29.76 7.03 32.67
N ALA A 8 -29.68 6.37 33.84
CA ALA A 8 -28.40 5.86 34.34
C ALA A 8 -27.76 4.82 33.39
N VAL A 9 -28.58 3.91 32.85
CA VAL A 9 -28.11 2.91 31.87
C VAL A 9 -27.64 3.58 30.57
N CYS A 10 -28.37 4.57 30.05
CA CYS A 10 -27.95 5.31 28.86
C CYS A 10 -26.62 6.06 29.07
N VAL A 11 -26.43 6.71 30.21
CA VAL A 11 -25.19 7.41 30.53
C VAL A 11 -24.01 6.43 30.64
N LEU A 12 -24.24 5.28 31.27
CA LEU A 12 -23.23 4.24 31.43
C LEU A 12 -22.80 3.62 30.09
N LEU A 13 -23.78 3.43 29.17
CA LEU A 13 -23.49 2.98 27.81
C LEU A 13 -22.67 4.03 27.01
N ILE A 14 -23.02 5.31 27.15
CA ILE A 14 -22.26 6.40 26.48
C ILE A 14 -20.82 6.44 26.99
N ILE A 15 -20.62 6.33 28.31
CA ILE A 15 -19.27 6.31 28.91
C ILE A 15 -18.44 5.10 28.44
N MET A 16 -19.08 3.95 28.23
CA MET A 16 -18.43 2.74 27.73
C MET A 16 -18.11 2.80 26.23
N ILE A 17 -19.01 3.37 25.42
CA ILE A 17 -18.92 3.40 23.96
C ILE A 17 -18.02 4.56 23.50
N LEU A 18 -18.01 5.68 24.21
CA LEU A 18 -17.26 6.88 23.83
C LEU A 18 -15.73 6.63 23.72
N PRO A 19 -15.05 5.99 24.69
CA PRO A 19 -13.63 5.67 24.53
C PRO A 19 -13.38 4.66 23.40
N TYR A 20 -14.32 3.75 23.13
CA TYR A 20 -14.20 2.82 22.02
C TYR A 20 -14.29 3.55 20.66
N ILE A 21 -15.25 4.49 20.53
CA ILE A 21 -15.36 5.33 19.33
C ILE A 21 -14.13 6.23 19.18
N VAL A 22 -13.64 6.83 20.25
CA VAL A 22 -12.43 7.67 20.23
C VAL A 22 -11.20 6.83 19.84
N THR A 23 -11.09 5.60 20.35
CA THR A 23 -10.01 4.69 19.97
C THR A 23 -10.11 4.29 18.50
N LEU A 24 -11.31 4.06 17.96
CA LEU A 24 -11.53 3.83 16.53
C LEU A 24 -11.17 5.06 15.68
N PHE A 25 -11.48 6.27 16.15
CA PHE A 25 -11.14 7.51 15.44
C PHE A 25 -9.65 7.89 15.60
N MET A 26 -9.04 7.64 16.75
CA MET A 26 -7.60 7.93 16.97
C MET A 26 -6.69 6.86 16.37
N ASN A 27 -7.11 5.59 16.32
CA ASN A 27 -6.47 4.54 15.52
C ASN A 27 -6.95 4.54 14.06
N GLY A 28 -7.91 5.40 13.73
CA GLY A 28 -8.44 5.59 12.39
C GLY A 28 -7.56 6.46 11.50
N ASN A 29 -6.26 6.18 11.45
CA ASN A 29 -5.61 6.19 10.16
C ASN A 29 -6.34 5.11 9.37
N GLY A 30 -7.23 5.54 8.47
CA GLY A 30 -7.95 4.64 7.58
C GLY A 30 -7.00 3.85 6.69
N VAL A 31 -6.29 2.93 7.30
CA VAL A 31 -5.69 1.82 6.60
C VAL A 31 -6.88 0.97 6.22
N LEU A 32 -7.34 1.13 4.98
CA LEU A 32 -8.11 0.09 4.35
C LEU A 32 -7.26 -1.18 4.45
N LYS A 33 -7.51 -2.01 5.46
CA LYS A 33 -7.01 -3.38 5.49
C LYS A 33 -7.65 -4.08 4.30
N VAL A 34 -7.01 -3.95 3.15
CA VAL A 34 -7.31 -4.79 2.00
C VAL A 34 -6.90 -6.19 2.44
N THR A 35 -7.89 -7.01 2.73
CA THR A 35 -7.68 -8.41 3.10
C THR A 35 -6.94 -9.05 1.93
N ARG A 36 -5.88 -9.76 2.20
CA ARG A 36 -4.90 -10.40 1.28
C ARG A 36 -5.50 -11.27 0.15
N ALA A 37 -6.82 -11.43 0.07
CA ALA A 37 -7.51 -12.23 -0.93
C ALA A 37 -7.73 -11.51 -2.28
N ASP A 38 -7.75 -10.16 -2.29
CA ASP A 38 -8.01 -9.37 -3.49
C ASP A 38 -7.07 -8.16 -3.51
N SER A 39 -5.84 -8.37 -3.98
CA SER A 39 -4.97 -7.24 -4.33
C SER A 39 -5.71 -6.42 -5.40
N PRO A 40 -6.02 -5.12 -5.15
CA PRO A 40 -6.79 -4.34 -6.10
C PRO A 40 -6.04 -4.25 -7.42
N TYR A 41 -6.78 -4.38 -8.52
CA TYR A 41 -6.22 -4.16 -9.85
C TYR A 41 -6.06 -2.66 -10.10
N VAL A 42 -4.99 -2.31 -10.76
CA VAL A 42 -4.67 -0.94 -11.17
C VAL A 42 -4.47 -0.89 -12.68
N THR A 43 -4.92 0.22 -13.30
CA THR A 43 -4.67 0.45 -14.71
C THR A 43 -3.31 1.09 -14.87
N VAL A 44 -2.43 0.44 -15.60
CA VAL A 44 -1.09 0.94 -15.94
C VAL A 44 -1.01 1.29 -17.42
N GLU A 45 -0.28 2.35 -17.74
CA GLU A 45 0.00 2.70 -19.12
C GLU A 45 1.49 2.55 -19.41
N ARG A 46 1.78 1.87 -20.53
CA ARG A 46 3.13 1.69 -21.03
C ARG A 46 3.14 1.69 -22.54
N ASP A 47 4.00 2.48 -23.13
CA ASP A 47 4.18 2.58 -24.59
C ASP A 47 2.85 2.89 -25.32
N GLY A 48 1.95 3.67 -24.69
CA GLY A 48 0.63 4.02 -25.21
C GLY A 48 -0.43 2.92 -25.07
N ALA A 49 -0.08 1.76 -24.49
CA ALA A 49 -1.03 0.68 -24.22
C ALA A 49 -1.41 0.64 -22.74
N LYS A 50 -2.71 0.46 -22.47
CA LYS A 50 -3.24 0.29 -21.10
C LYS A 50 -3.40 -1.19 -20.80
N LYS A 51 -3.00 -1.58 -19.59
CA LYS A 51 -3.13 -2.93 -19.05
C LYS A 51 -3.57 -2.88 -17.60
N GLU A 52 -4.32 -3.88 -17.16
CA GLU A 52 -4.61 -4.09 -15.75
C GLU A 52 -3.57 -5.04 -15.15
N LEU A 53 -3.00 -4.66 -14.01
CA LEU A 53 -2.12 -5.47 -13.19
C LEU A 53 -2.62 -5.45 -11.76
N SER A 54 -2.30 -6.47 -10.97
CA SER A 54 -2.49 -6.37 -9.53
C SER A 54 -1.56 -5.30 -8.96
N LEU A 55 -1.99 -4.64 -7.90
CA LEU A 55 -1.18 -3.61 -7.22
C LEU A 55 0.18 -4.16 -6.81
N ASP A 56 0.22 -5.42 -6.33
CA ASP A 56 1.45 -6.06 -5.89
C ASP A 56 2.37 -6.35 -7.08
N GLU A 57 1.84 -6.92 -8.16
CA GLU A 57 2.63 -7.16 -9.38
C GLU A 57 3.22 -5.86 -9.93
N TYR A 58 2.41 -4.80 -9.99
CA TYR A 58 2.89 -3.51 -10.45
C TYR A 58 3.93 -2.92 -9.50
N GLY A 59 3.67 -2.91 -8.19
CA GLY A 59 4.58 -2.35 -7.20
C GLY A 59 5.94 -3.05 -7.17
N ILE A 60 5.97 -4.39 -7.20
CA ILE A 60 7.20 -5.18 -7.28
C ILE A 60 7.94 -4.90 -8.60
N SER A 61 7.20 -4.77 -9.70
CA SER A 61 7.77 -4.49 -11.02
C SER A 61 8.37 -3.07 -11.14
N VAL A 62 7.79 -2.09 -10.44
CA VAL A 62 8.37 -0.74 -10.28
C VAL A 62 9.61 -0.81 -9.40
N LEU A 63 9.53 -1.51 -8.26
CA LEU A 63 10.66 -1.69 -7.34
C LEU A 63 11.87 -2.29 -8.06
N ALA A 64 11.65 -3.35 -8.84
CA ALA A 64 12.68 -4.01 -9.64
C ALA A 64 13.37 -3.09 -10.65
N LYS A 65 12.63 -2.11 -11.18
CA LYS A 65 13.20 -1.13 -12.12
C LYS A 65 14.00 -0.03 -11.44
N GLU A 66 13.58 0.37 -10.23
CA GLU A 66 14.15 1.53 -9.55
C GLU A 66 15.40 1.21 -8.72
N ILE A 67 15.52 -0.03 -8.26
CA ILE A 67 16.62 -0.42 -7.38
C ILE A 67 17.13 -1.82 -7.71
N ASP A 68 18.43 -2.03 -7.51
CA ASP A 68 19.05 -3.33 -7.75
C ASP A 68 18.65 -4.35 -6.68
N GLY A 69 18.44 -5.61 -7.08
CA GLY A 69 18.06 -6.71 -6.18
C GLY A 69 19.14 -7.10 -5.15
N ASN A 70 20.40 -6.72 -5.38
CA ASN A 70 21.51 -7.04 -4.48
C ASN A 70 21.60 -6.16 -3.23
N VAL A 71 20.80 -5.09 -3.12
CA VAL A 71 20.80 -4.18 -1.94
C VAL A 71 20.21 -4.87 -0.71
N SER A 72 20.35 -4.25 0.47
CA SER A 72 19.80 -4.80 1.72
C SER A 72 18.26 -4.83 1.70
N THR A 73 17.68 -5.77 2.44
CA THR A 73 16.22 -5.90 2.55
C THR A 73 15.58 -4.63 3.12
N GLU A 74 16.23 -3.94 4.06
CA GLU A 74 15.75 -2.68 4.62
C GLU A 74 15.70 -1.57 3.57
N THR A 75 16.66 -1.54 2.65
CA THR A 75 16.64 -0.59 1.53
C THR A 75 15.48 -0.88 0.59
N LEU A 76 15.22 -2.15 0.28
CA LEU A 76 14.06 -2.57 -0.51
C LEU A 76 12.75 -2.20 0.17
N LYS A 77 12.62 -2.42 1.48
CA LYS A 77 11.43 -2.02 2.27
C LYS A 77 11.20 -0.51 2.23
N ALA A 78 12.25 0.28 2.43
CA ALA A 78 12.14 1.74 2.36
C ALA A 78 11.65 2.19 0.97
N GLN A 79 12.21 1.64 -0.09
CA GLN A 79 11.80 1.95 -1.48
C GLN A 79 10.37 1.47 -1.76
N ALA A 80 9.97 0.29 -1.27
CA ALA A 80 8.61 -0.23 -1.39
C ALA A 80 7.58 0.72 -0.75
N ILE A 81 7.88 1.28 0.42
CA ILE A 81 7.01 2.28 1.09
C ILE A 81 6.88 3.56 0.24
N LEU A 82 7.97 4.06 -0.35
CA LEU A 82 7.94 5.23 -1.22
C LEU A 82 7.08 4.98 -2.46
N ILE A 83 7.28 3.85 -3.13
CA ILE A 83 6.50 3.45 -4.32
C ILE A 83 5.01 3.33 -3.96
N ARG A 84 4.68 2.62 -2.88
CA ARG A 84 3.30 2.46 -2.41
C ARG A 84 2.66 3.81 -2.09
N THR A 85 3.39 4.72 -1.46
CA THR A 85 2.92 6.07 -1.16
C THR A 85 2.59 6.82 -2.44
N SER A 86 3.44 6.77 -3.46
CA SER A 86 3.20 7.43 -4.75
C SER A 86 1.98 6.87 -5.48
N ILE A 87 1.80 5.55 -5.46
CA ILE A 87 0.65 4.88 -6.08
C ILE A 87 -0.66 5.30 -5.39
N TYR A 88 -0.71 5.21 -4.05
CA TYR A 88 -1.91 5.59 -3.30
C TYR A 88 -2.24 7.06 -3.41
N LYS A 89 -1.22 7.92 -3.45
CA LYS A 89 -1.43 9.34 -3.68
C LYS A 89 -2.10 9.60 -5.03
N LYS A 90 -1.61 8.99 -6.09
CA LYS A 90 -2.20 9.11 -7.42
C LYS A 90 -3.64 8.58 -7.47
N ILE A 91 -3.90 7.44 -6.83
CA ILE A 91 -5.27 6.91 -6.72
C ILE A 91 -6.16 7.85 -5.89
N GLN A 92 -5.64 8.47 -4.84
CA GLN A 92 -6.39 9.44 -4.02
C GLN A 92 -6.74 10.71 -4.83
N GLU A 93 -5.83 11.18 -5.67
CA GLU A 93 -6.02 12.39 -6.48
C GLU A 93 -6.94 12.17 -7.69
N GLU A 94 -6.84 11.03 -8.36
CA GLU A 94 -7.54 10.75 -9.62
C GLU A 94 -8.71 9.75 -9.47
N GLY A 95 -8.88 9.16 -8.30
CA GLY A 95 -9.94 8.17 -8.02
C GLY A 95 -9.68 6.80 -8.62
N SER A 96 -10.74 5.99 -8.74
CA SER A 96 -10.67 4.61 -9.25
C SER A 96 -10.28 4.49 -10.73
N THR A 97 -10.28 5.60 -11.46
CA THR A 97 -9.87 5.66 -12.88
C THR A 97 -8.42 6.08 -13.06
N ALA A 98 -7.65 6.17 -11.98
CA ALA A 98 -6.24 6.54 -12.02
C ALA A 98 -5.45 5.63 -12.97
N ILE A 99 -4.66 6.25 -13.84
CA ILE A 99 -3.76 5.54 -14.74
C ILE A 99 -2.33 5.72 -14.22
N LEU A 100 -1.69 4.63 -13.87
CA LEU A 100 -0.32 4.64 -13.36
C LEU A 100 0.65 4.60 -14.54
N THR A 101 1.50 5.61 -14.61
CA THR A 101 2.45 5.80 -15.73
C THR A 101 3.90 5.59 -15.32
N LYS A 102 4.16 5.30 -14.03
CA LYS A 102 5.51 5.04 -13.55
C LYS A 102 6.06 3.78 -14.22
N GLY A 103 7.22 3.90 -14.82
CA GLY A 103 7.81 2.80 -15.56
C GLY A 103 8.11 1.59 -14.66
N TYR A 104 7.89 0.41 -15.19
CA TYR A 104 8.14 -0.87 -14.50
C TYR A 104 8.84 -1.87 -15.41
N TRP A 105 9.46 -2.88 -14.85
CA TRP A 105 10.03 -3.99 -15.62
C TRP A 105 9.04 -5.15 -15.72
N THR A 106 8.96 -5.74 -16.90
CA THR A 106 8.33 -7.04 -17.08
C THR A 106 9.25 -8.15 -16.56
N ARG A 107 8.69 -9.33 -16.31
CA ARG A 107 9.48 -10.51 -15.94
C ARG A 107 10.67 -10.73 -16.89
N GLN A 108 10.44 -10.67 -18.20
CA GLN A 108 11.49 -10.85 -19.20
C GLN A 108 12.60 -9.80 -19.06
N GLN A 109 12.26 -8.56 -18.71
CA GLN A 109 13.26 -7.51 -18.46
C GLN A 109 14.04 -7.74 -17.17
N MET A 110 13.39 -8.21 -16.11
CA MET A 110 14.07 -8.60 -14.86
C MET A 110 15.06 -9.75 -15.12
N GLU A 111 14.63 -10.81 -15.81
CA GLU A 111 15.49 -11.94 -16.19
C GLU A 111 16.66 -11.49 -17.06
N SER A 112 16.42 -10.57 -18.01
CA SER A 112 17.48 -10.03 -18.88
C SER A 112 18.49 -9.17 -18.14
N ASN A 113 18.06 -8.37 -17.15
CA ASN A 113 18.93 -7.45 -16.43
C ASN A 113 19.70 -8.12 -15.28
N TRP A 114 19.07 -9.07 -14.58
CA TRP A 114 19.69 -9.75 -13.44
C TRP A 114 20.37 -11.07 -13.80
N GLY A 115 20.06 -11.61 -14.96
CA GLY A 115 20.41 -12.97 -15.35
C GLY A 115 19.48 -14.01 -14.73
N SER A 116 19.32 -15.14 -15.41
CA SER A 116 18.43 -16.23 -14.99
C SER A 116 18.75 -16.76 -13.60
N ASP A 117 20.04 -16.77 -13.24
CA ASP A 117 20.51 -17.33 -11.98
C ASP A 117 20.11 -16.48 -10.77
N ASN A 118 20.08 -15.14 -10.92
CA ASN A 118 19.76 -14.22 -9.84
C ASN A 118 18.26 -13.84 -9.81
N TYR A 119 17.53 -14.08 -10.91
CA TYR A 119 16.15 -13.65 -11.03
C TYR A 119 15.27 -14.14 -9.87
N SER A 120 15.34 -15.43 -9.55
CA SER A 120 14.50 -16.02 -8.51
C SER A 120 14.80 -15.43 -7.12
N GLU A 121 16.08 -15.29 -6.78
CA GLU A 121 16.53 -14.73 -5.51
C GLU A 121 16.11 -13.27 -5.34
N TYR A 122 16.37 -12.43 -6.35
CA TYR A 122 16.07 -11.01 -6.29
C TYR A 122 14.57 -10.74 -6.31
N TYR A 123 13.83 -11.49 -7.11
CA TYR A 123 12.37 -11.35 -7.17
C TYR A 123 11.70 -11.72 -5.84
N GLU A 124 12.07 -12.86 -5.24
CA GLU A 124 11.51 -13.26 -3.94
C GLU A 124 11.88 -12.27 -2.83
N LYS A 125 13.10 -11.77 -2.82
CA LYS A 125 13.53 -10.74 -1.87
C LYS A 125 12.75 -9.42 -2.00
N MET A 126 12.48 -8.98 -3.23
CA MET A 126 11.66 -7.79 -3.50
C MET A 126 10.20 -8.01 -3.12
N LYS A 127 9.67 -9.19 -3.41
CA LYS A 127 8.31 -9.59 -3.03
C LYS A 127 8.15 -9.62 -1.52
N GLU A 128 9.08 -10.22 -0.77
CA GLU A 128 9.10 -10.23 0.68
C GLU A 128 9.12 -8.79 1.24
N ALA A 129 10.01 -7.93 0.74
CA ALA A 129 10.07 -6.53 1.15
C ALA A 129 8.76 -5.76 0.88
N TRP A 130 8.11 -6.04 -0.25
CA TRP A 130 6.81 -5.47 -0.59
C TRP A 130 5.71 -5.97 0.34
N GLU A 131 5.63 -7.27 0.62
CA GLU A 131 4.64 -7.88 1.50
C GLU A 131 4.81 -7.43 2.97
N GLU A 132 6.04 -7.42 3.49
CA GLU A 132 6.31 -7.01 4.87
C GLU A 132 6.03 -5.53 5.14
N THR A 133 6.01 -4.71 4.12
CA THR A 133 5.64 -3.29 4.22
C THR A 133 4.18 -3.02 3.85
N GLU A 134 3.34 -4.05 3.79
CA GLU A 134 1.91 -3.90 3.51
C GLU A 134 1.26 -2.90 4.46
N GLY A 135 0.43 -1.99 3.90
CA GLY A 135 -0.25 -0.94 4.66
C GLY A 135 0.65 0.21 5.13
N SER A 136 1.97 0.13 4.90
CA SER A 136 2.90 1.22 5.26
C SER A 136 2.96 2.26 4.15
N VAL A 137 2.76 3.52 4.51
CA VAL A 137 2.87 4.69 3.63
C VAL A 137 3.56 5.83 4.34
N LEU A 138 4.17 6.72 3.59
CA LEU A 138 4.80 7.91 4.12
C LEU A 138 3.77 9.05 4.24
N MET A 139 3.63 9.60 5.43
CA MET A 139 2.72 10.71 5.71
C MET A 139 3.50 11.97 6.06
N TYR A 140 3.02 13.12 5.61
CA TYR A 140 3.52 14.43 5.98
C TYR A 140 2.32 15.35 6.25
N GLU A 141 2.29 15.97 7.41
CA GLU A 141 1.21 16.89 7.85
C GLU A 141 -0.22 16.31 7.64
N GLY A 142 -0.41 15.02 7.94
CA GLY A 142 -1.71 14.35 7.84
C GLY A 142 -2.13 13.95 6.42
N SER A 143 -1.28 14.14 5.42
CA SER A 143 -1.51 13.75 4.03
C SER A 143 -0.44 12.77 3.54
N LEU A 144 -0.74 12.03 2.46
CA LEU A 144 0.28 11.22 1.81
C LEU A 144 1.41 12.12 1.29
N ALA A 145 2.64 11.80 1.63
CA ALA A 145 3.79 12.59 1.25
C ALA A 145 3.97 12.65 -0.28
N LEU A 146 4.54 13.76 -0.77
CA LEU A 146 5.07 13.80 -2.14
C LEU A 146 6.33 12.93 -2.19
N THR A 147 6.32 11.95 -3.06
CA THR A 147 7.50 11.12 -3.35
C THR A 147 8.01 11.46 -4.73
N PRO A 148 9.31 11.49 -4.93
CA PRO A 148 9.92 11.81 -6.23
C PRO A 148 9.59 10.78 -7.30
#